data_bf4bdddb16891d174a8d8bfaf7705f87
#
_entry.id   bf4bdddb16891d174a8d8bfaf7705f87
#
_cell.length_a   1.000
_cell.length_b   1.000
_cell.length_c   1.000
_cell.angle_alpha   90.00
_cell.angle_beta   90.00
_cell.angle_gamma   90.00
#
_symmetry.space_group_name_H-M   'P 1'
#
loop_
_entity.id
_entity.type
_entity.pdbx_description
1 polymer ?
#
loop_
_entity_poly.entity_id
_entity_poly.type
_entity_poly.pdbx_seq_one_letter_code
_entity_poly.pdbx_strand_id
1 'polypeptide(L)'
;MFAYEFAKALNRRGIPQGFITMSSGRGGRNRQLSSPLSWTSFQGVRDLKNPAFKARLEELFLQFPNSRVAKKAAAGHLEEVKEFVKSITEGGKRGADSSSFALNAPSFPEAGKSGTVASDTIPTYTYNWCVSPLTPMSVAGVVWVPSESNIGENPAHYAAELEVYAKSLSDTYGQDKIQFLYAQP
;
A
#
# COMPACT_ATOMS: atom_id res chain seq x y z
N MET A 1 2.59 17.71 -17.12
CA MET A 1 2.62 19.18 -17.29
C MET A 1 3.28 19.87 -16.10
N PHE A 2 2.81 19.68 -14.85
CA PHE A 2 3.39 20.33 -13.66
C PHE A 2 4.92 20.13 -13.50
N ALA A 3 5.41 18.88 -13.51
CA ALA A 3 6.82 18.57 -13.33
C ALA A 3 7.72 19.27 -14.37
N TYR A 4 7.28 19.37 -15.61
CA TYR A 4 8.01 20.04 -16.68
C TYR A 4 8.13 21.57 -16.44
N GLU A 5 7.03 22.23 -16.08
CA GLU A 5 7.05 23.68 -15.80
C GLU A 5 7.85 24.00 -14.54
N PHE A 6 7.76 23.13 -13.52
CA PHE A 6 8.57 23.24 -12.31
C PHE A 6 10.07 23.10 -12.63
N ALA A 7 10.43 22.06 -13.39
CA ALA A 7 11.81 21.86 -13.87
C ALA A 7 12.34 23.05 -14.65
N LYS A 8 11.54 23.60 -15.56
CA LYS A 8 11.87 24.76 -16.37
C LYS A 8 12.10 26.03 -15.53
N ALA A 9 11.28 26.20 -14.48
CA ALA A 9 11.44 27.32 -13.54
C ALA A 9 12.75 27.22 -12.74
N LEU A 10 13.12 26.02 -12.30
CA LEU A 10 14.38 25.77 -11.59
C LEU A 10 15.62 25.90 -12.53
N ASN A 11 15.52 25.41 -13.76
CA ASN A 11 16.62 25.45 -14.72
C ASN A 11 17.03 26.90 -15.10
N ARG A 12 16.13 27.88 -14.98
CA ARG A 12 16.44 29.30 -15.16
C ARG A 12 17.55 29.80 -14.22
N ARG A 13 17.87 29.06 -13.17
CA ARG A 13 18.96 29.36 -12.22
C ARG A 13 20.28 28.71 -12.59
N GLY A 14 20.38 28.04 -13.77
CA GLY A 14 21.59 27.37 -14.22
C GLY A 14 22.03 26.16 -13.42
N ILE A 15 21.17 25.63 -12.57
CA ILE A 15 21.45 24.44 -11.77
C ILE A 15 20.88 23.21 -12.50
N PRO A 16 21.72 22.21 -12.86
CA PRO A 16 21.23 20.97 -13.45
C PRO A 16 20.19 20.29 -12.54
N GLN A 17 19.06 19.89 -13.09
CA GLN A 17 17.97 19.25 -12.37
C GLN A 17 17.66 17.90 -12.97
N GLY A 18 17.52 16.90 -12.11
CA GLY A 18 16.93 15.60 -12.42
C GLY A 18 15.54 15.48 -11.78
N PHE A 19 14.59 14.93 -12.52
CA PHE A 19 13.23 14.71 -12.02
C PHE A 19 12.84 13.26 -12.17
N ILE A 20 12.29 12.70 -11.10
CA ILE A 20 11.66 11.41 -11.11
C ILE A 20 10.18 11.63 -10.84
N THR A 21 9.34 11.31 -11.81
CA THR A 21 7.89 11.39 -11.65
C THR A 21 7.36 10.01 -11.26
N MET A 22 6.65 9.97 -10.15
CA MET A 22 6.01 8.77 -9.66
C MET A 22 4.51 9.04 -9.53
N SER A 23 3.71 8.14 -10.05
CA SER A 23 2.27 8.18 -9.85
C SER A 23 1.78 6.79 -9.48
N SER A 24 0.96 6.68 -8.45
CA SER A 24 0.19 5.48 -8.22
C SER A 24 -1.24 5.73 -8.70
N GLY A 25 -1.73 4.86 -9.52
CA GLY A 25 -3.08 4.90 -10.04
C GLY A 25 -3.17 4.16 -11.37
N ARG A 26 -3.91 3.06 -11.40
CA ARG A 26 -4.37 2.49 -12.65
C ARG A 26 -5.41 3.46 -13.24
N GLY A 27 -5.15 3.95 -14.43
CA GLY A 27 -6.10 4.74 -15.19
C GLY A 27 -7.41 3.98 -15.42
N GLY A 28 -8.39 4.19 -14.57
CA GLY A 28 -9.71 3.58 -14.63
C GLY A 28 -10.72 4.40 -13.85
N ARG A 29 -12.01 4.23 -14.13
CA ARG A 29 -13.11 4.98 -13.51
C ARG A 29 -13.24 4.83 -11.98
N ASN A 30 -12.57 3.84 -11.38
CA ASN A 30 -12.42 3.66 -9.93
C ASN A 30 -11.01 4.08 -9.51
N ARG A 31 -10.75 5.37 -9.45
CA ARG A 31 -9.56 5.95 -8.83
C ARG A 31 -9.67 5.80 -7.32
N GLN A 32 -9.32 4.65 -6.80
CA GLN A 32 -8.94 4.56 -5.39
C GLN A 32 -7.57 5.22 -5.27
N LEU A 33 -7.52 6.26 -4.48
CA LEU A 33 -6.40 7.16 -4.44
C LEU A 33 -5.42 6.68 -3.39
N SER A 34 -4.18 6.77 -3.77
CA SER A 34 -3.04 6.42 -2.94
C SER A 34 -2.99 7.31 -1.70
N SER A 35 -3.25 6.73 -0.54
CA SER A 35 -3.01 7.39 0.74
C SER A 35 -1.51 7.66 0.92
N PRO A 36 -1.09 8.76 1.56
CA PRO A 36 0.30 9.00 1.94
C PRO A 36 0.94 7.82 2.67
N LEU A 37 0.18 7.03 3.42
CA LEU A 37 0.66 5.81 4.08
C LEU A 37 1.15 4.74 3.11
N SER A 38 0.58 4.66 1.91
CA SER A 38 1.08 3.74 0.88
C SER A 38 2.50 4.07 0.44
N TRP A 39 2.89 5.35 0.52
CA TRP A 39 4.22 5.87 0.18
C TRP A 39 5.19 5.91 1.36
N THR A 40 4.72 5.57 2.55
CA THR A 40 5.47 5.64 3.81
C THR A 40 6.15 4.31 4.09
N SER A 41 7.38 4.35 4.62
CA SER A 41 8.08 3.13 5.06
C SER A 41 7.31 2.42 6.17
N PHE A 42 7.54 1.12 6.32
CA PHE A 42 6.90 0.34 7.39
C PHE A 42 7.19 0.91 8.78
N GLN A 43 8.42 1.39 9.01
CA GLN A 43 8.78 2.02 10.28
C GLN A 43 8.03 3.34 10.48
N GLY A 44 7.94 4.18 9.44
CA GLY A 44 7.16 5.42 9.49
C GLY A 44 5.69 5.17 9.82
N VAL A 45 5.08 4.15 9.21
CA VAL A 45 3.68 3.78 9.53
C VAL A 45 3.53 3.33 10.99
N ARG A 46 4.50 2.58 11.52
CA ARG A 46 4.48 2.17 12.94
C ARG A 46 4.65 3.33 13.92
N ASP A 47 5.38 4.35 13.52
CA ASP A 47 5.65 5.53 14.35
C ASP A 47 4.48 6.51 14.40
N LEU A 48 3.43 6.27 13.63
CA LEU A 48 2.21 7.07 13.65
C LEU A 48 1.48 6.89 14.99
N LYS A 49 1.69 7.83 15.90
CA LYS A 49 1.18 7.78 17.29
C LYS A 49 -0.20 8.41 17.48
N ASN A 50 -0.90 8.75 16.43
CA ASN A 50 -2.22 9.39 16.54
C ASN A 50 -3.27 8.38 17.05
N PRO A 51 -3.87 8.58 18.26
CA PRO A 51 -4.84 7.64 18.82
C PRO A 51 -6.07 7.39 17.97
N ALA A 52 -6.55 8.42 17.26
CA ALA A 52 -7.69 8.32 16.36
C ALA A 52 -7.38 7.41 15.14
N PHE A 53 -6.11 7.24 14.86
CA PHE A 53 -5.61 6.44 13.76
C PHE A 53 -5.28 5.00 14.14
N LYS A 54 -5.06 4.75 15.42
CA LYS A 54 -4.58 3.44 15.90
C LYS A 54 -5.51 2.30 15.51
N ALA A 55 -6.80 2.47 15.72
CA ALA A 55 -7.80 1.46 15.37
C ALA A 55 -7.81 1.18 13.87
N ARG A 56 -7.76 2.23 13.03
CA ARG A 56 -7.69 2.09 11.57
C ARG A 56 -6.38 1.44 11.11
N LEU A 57 -5.26 1.77 11.74
CA LEU A 57 -3.98 1.12 11.44
C LEU A 57 -3.99 -0.35 11.83
N GLU A 58 -4.54 -0.71 12.97
CA GLU A 58 -4.69 -2.08 13.39
C GLU A 58 -5.54 -2.86 12.38
N GLU A 59 -6.66 -2.31 11.93
CA GLU A 59 -7.48 -2.89 10.87
C GLU A 59 -6.71 -3.07 9.56
N LEU A 60 -5.98 -2.04 9.12
CA LEU A 60 -5.13 -2.11 7.94
C LEU A 60 -4.01 -3.15 8.09
N PHE A 61 -3.36 -3.23 9.25
CA PHE A 61 -2.35 -4.26 9.51
C PHE A 61 -2.91 -5.68 9.49
N LEU A 62 -4.17 -5.88 9.85
CA LEU A 62 -4.82 -7.18 9.76
C LEU A 62 -4.96 -7.68 8.31
N GLN A 63 -4.99 -6.77 7.35
CA GLN A 63 -5.07 -7.08 5.92
C GLN A 63 -3.74 -7.53 5.31
N PHE A 64 -2.60 -7.31 5.99
CA PHE A 64 -1.30 -7.74 5.49
C PHE A 64 -1.19 -9.27 5.46
N PRO A 65 -0.62 -9.85 4.38
CA PRO A 65 -0.45 -11.30 4.26
C PRO A 65 0.35 -11.94 5.40
N ASN A 66 1.26 -11.17 6.01
CA ASN A 66 2.08 -11.60 7.14
C ASN A 66 1.48 -11.29 8.51
N SER A 67 0.29 -10.72 8.57
CA SER A 67 -0.39 -10.45 9.83
C SER A 67 -0.71 -11.74 10.59
N ARG A 68 -0.86 -11.62 11.91
CA ARG A 68 -1.28 -12.76 12.75
C ARG A 68 -2.64 -13.32 12.32
N VAL A 69 -3.55 -12.44 11.92
CA VAL A 69 -4.90 -12.84 11.46
C VAL A 69 -4.81 -13.56 10.12
N ALA A 70 -4.07 -13.02 9.15
CA ALA A 70 -3.88 -13.67 7.86
C ALA A 70 -3.20 -15.05 8.01
N LYS A 71 -2.18 -15.16 8.86
CA LYS A 71 -1.52 -16.45 9.15
C LYS A 71 -2.47 -17.46 9.78
N LYS A 72 -3.31 -17.02 10.74
CA LYS A 72 -4.32 -17.90 11.36
C LYS A 72 -5.37 -18.33 10.35
N ALA A 73 -5.85 -17.41 9.50
CA ALA A 73 -6.81 -17.72 8.44
C ALA A 73 -6.22 -18.69 7.41
N ALA A 74 -4.97 -18.49 6.99
CA ALA A 74 -4.28 -19.40 6.08
C ALA A 74 -4.08 -20.80 6.69
N ALA A 75 -3.74 -20.88 7.97
CA ALA A 75 -3.62 -22.17 8.66
C ALA A 75 -4.96 -22.88 8.74
N GLY A 76 -6.05 -22.18 9.07
CA GLY A 76 -7.41 -22.74 9.06
C GLY A 76 -7.81 -23.25 7.68
N HIS A 77 -7.57 -22.45 6.65
CA HIS A 77 -7.84 -22.85 5.27
C HIS A 77 -7.05 -24.09 4.83
N LEU A 78 -5.81 -24.24 5.30
CA LEU A 78 -5.01 -25.44 5.01
C LEU A 78 -5.67 -26.69 5.59
N GLU A 79 -6.24 -26.63 6.78
CA GLU A 79 -6.97 -27.76 7.36
C GLU A 79 -8.26 -28.06 6.58
N GLU A 80 -9.02 -27.04 6.18
CA GLU A 80 -10.20 -27.20 5.33
C GLU A 80 -9.86 -27.87 4.00
N VAL A 81 -8.74 -27.46 3.36
CA VAL A 81 -8.26 -28.09 2.12
C VAL A 81 -7.87 -29.55 2.34
N LYS A 82 -7.21 -29.88 3.46
CA LYS A 82 -6.86 -31.26 3.78
C LYS A 82 -8.09 -32.15 3.93
N GLU A 83 -9.09 -31.68 4.67
CA GLU A 83 -10.37 -32.40 4.85
C GLU A 83 -11.10 -32.54 3.50
N PHE A 84 -11.08 -31.50 2.66
CA PHE A 84 -11.65 -31.56 1.33
C PHE A 84 -10.96 -32.59 0.46
N VAL A 85 -9.63 -32.62 0.40
CA VAL A 85 -8.86 -33.63 -0.35
C VAL A 85 -9.17 -35.02 0.14
N LYS A 86 -9.27 -35.22 1.44
CA LYS A 86 -9.66 -36.50 2.04
C LYS A 86 -11.06 -36.93 1.58
N SER A 87 -12.03 -36.01 1.60
CA SER A 87 -13.40 -36.27 1.16
C SER A 87 -13.48 -36.68 -0.32
N ILE A 88 -12.71 -36.00 -1.20
CA ILE A 88 -12.60 -36.39 -2.61
C ILE A 88 -12.00 -37.80 -2.77
N THR A 89 -10.92 -38.06 -2.03
CA THR A 89 -10.25 -39.36 -2.11
C THR A 89 -11.17 -40.52 -1.68
N GLU A 90 -11.91 -40.31 -0.61
CA GLU A 90 -12.86 -41.31 -0.10
C GLU A 90 -14.09 -41.45 -1.00
N GLY A 91 -14.63 -40.32 -1.50
CA GLY A 91 -15.75 -40.29 -2.43
C GLY A 91 -15.42 -40.95 -3.77
N GLY A 92 -14.23 -40.66 -4.31
CA GLY A 92 -13.75 -41.29 -5.54
C GLY A 92 -13.65 -42.81 -5.42
N LYS A 93 -13.23 -43.34 -4.27
CA LYS A 93 -13.23 -44.79 -4.00
C LYS A 93 -14.63 -45.40 -3.96
N ARG A 94 -15.64 -44.58 -3.67
CA ARG A 94 -17.05 -45.00 -3.63
C ARG A 94 -17.81 -44.73 -4.92
N GLY A 95 -17.12 -44.21 -5.98
CA GLY A 95 -17.75 -43.90 -7.27
C GLY A 95 -18.62 -42.63 -7.25
N ALA A 96 -18.37 -41.70 -6.33
CA ALA A 96 -19.08 -40.43 -6.28
C ALA A 96 -18.76 -39.56 -7.48
N ASP A 97 -19.75 -38.81 -7.98
CA ASP A 97 -19.58 -37.88 -9.10
C ASP A 97 -18.61 -36.75 -8.75
N SER A 98 -17.57 -36.58 -9.57
CA SER A 98 -16.54 -35.55 -9.40
C SER A 98 -17.08 -34.13 -9.46
N SER A 99 -18.19 -33.89 -10.14
CA SER A 99 -18.82 -32.57 -10.24
C SER A 99 -19.34 -32.07 -8.89
N SER A 100 -19.77 -32.96 -8.01
CA SER A 100 -20.26 -32.61 -6.67
C SER A 100 -19.17 -32.06 -5.76
N PHE A 101 -17.91 -32.42 -5.99
CA PHE A 101 -16.78 -31.92 -5.20
C PHE A 101 -16.36 -30.52 -5.60
N ALA A 102 -16.47 -30.15 -6.89
CA ALA A 102 -16.07 -28.82 -7.36
C ALA A 102 -16.89 -27.71 -6.72
N LEU A 103 -18.16 -27.97 -6.40
CA LEU A 103 -19.07 -26.99 -5.76
C LEU A 103 -18.73 -26.73 -4.30
N ASN A 104 -18.02 -27.62 -3.63
CA ASN A 104 -17.72 -27.55 -2.21
C ASN A 104 -16.24 -27.26 -1.92
N ALA A 105 -15.47 -26.85 -2.92
CA ALA A 105 -14.07 -26.51 -2.74
C ALA A 105 -13.91 -25.31 -1.78
N PRO A 106 -13.05 -25.41 -0.76
CA PRO A 106 -12.82 -24.31 0.17
C PRO A 106 -12.30 -23.07 -0.57
N SER A 107 -12.93 -21.92 -0.35
CA SER A 107 -12.45 -20.66 -0.90
C SER A 107 -11.30 -20.12 -0.07
N PHE A 108 -10.30 -19.52 -0.73
CA PHE A 108 -9.19 -18.89 -0.02
C PHE A 108 -9.72 -17.76 0.87
N PRO A 109 -9.26 -17.66 2.15
CA PRO A 109 -9.74 -16.65 3.08
C PRO A 109 -9.48 -15.24 2.58
N GLU A 110 -10.42 -14.32 2.82
CA GLU A 110 -10.30 -12.90 2.44
C GLU A 110 -9.10 -12.23 3.13
N ALA A 111 -8.83 -12.59 4.39
CA ALA A 111 -7.67 -12.09 5.11
C ALA A 111 -6.38 -12.57 4.42
N GLY A 112 -5.60 -11.63 3.89
CA GLY A 112 -4.36 -11.93 3.18
C GLY A 112 -4.49 -12.13 1.68
N LYS A 113 -5.69 -12.00 1.10
CA LYS A 113 -5.84 -11.89 -0.35
C LYS A 113 -5.25 -10.57 -0.84
N SER A 114 -4.07 -10.61 -1.41
CA SER A 114 -3.40 -9.42 -1.96
C SER A 114 -4.07 -8.86 -3.23
N GLY A 115 -5.19 -9.42 -3.67
CA GLY A 115 -5.87 -9.04 -4.90
C GLY A 115 -7.20 -8.30 -4.74
N THR A 116 -7.76 -8.25 -3.53
CA THR A 116 -9.08 -7.63 -3.28
C THR A 116 -9.00 -6.22 -2.72
N VAL A 117 -7.87 -5.85 -2.10
CA VAL A 117 -7.61 -4.47 -1.67
C VAL A 117 -6.83 -3.77 -2.77
N ALA A 118 -7.30 -2.60 -3.20
CA ALA A 118 -6.54 -1.80 -4.14
C ALA A 118 -5.14 -1.54 -3.56
N SER A 119 -4.13 -1.93 -4.30
CA SER A 119 -2.73 -1.94 -3.84
C SER A 119 -2.27 -0.60 -3.30
N ASP A 120 -2.81 0.48 -3.83
CA ASP A 120 -2.48 1.87 -3.49
C ASP A 120 -3.07 2.33 -2.16
N THR A 121 -4.01 1.58 -1.58
CA THR A 121 -4.56 1.83 -0.23
C THR A 121 -3.83 1.03 0.85
N ILE A 122 -3.02 0.05 0.45
CA ILE A 122 -2.22 -0.74 1.40
C ILE A 122 -1.02 0.10 1.88
N PRO A 123 -0.86 0.31 3.19
CA PRO A 123 0.31 0.98 3.72
C PRO A 123 1.61 0.34 3.22
N THR A 124 2.61 1.14 2.92
CA THR A 124 3.93 0.73 2.42
C THR A 124 3.99 0.13 1.01
N TYR A 125 2.86 -0.12 0.37
CA TYR A 125 2.86 -0.77 -0.94
C TYR A 125 3.64 0.04 -2.00
N THR A 126 3.25 1.29 -2.19
CA THR A 126 3.90 2.18 -3.18
C THR A 126 5.32 2.53 -2.75
N TYR A 127 5.59 2.64 -1.45
CA TYR A 127 6.93 2.80 -0.91
C TYR A 127 7.88 1.70 -1.39
N ASN A 128 7.48 0.44 -1.27
CA ASN A 128 8.30 -0.70 -1.66
C ASN A 128 8.60 -0.75 -3.17
N TRP A 129 7.68 -0.26 -4.00
CA TRP A 129 7.81 -0.29 -5.45
C TRP A 129 8.47 0.95 -6.04
N CYS A 130 8.25 2.13 -5.46
CA CYS A 130 8.64 3.40 -6.05
C CYS A 130 9.74 4.12 -5.26
N VAL A 131 9.69 4.10 -3.93
CA VAL A 131 10.59 4.89 -3.08
C VAL A 131 11.83 4.10 -2.68
N SER A 132 11.64 2.93 -2.11
CA SER A 132 12.74 2.07 -1.63
C SER A 132 13.77 1.72 -2.70
N PRO A 133 13.40 1.40 -3.96
CA PRO A 133 14.37 1.08 -5.00
C PRO A 133 15.29 2.23 -5.40
N LEU A 134 14.95 3.46 -5.04
CA LEU A 134 15.77 4.64 -5.34
C LEU A 134 16.88 4.87 -4.32
N THR A 135 16.89 4.14 -3.22
CA THR A 135 17.98 4.24 -2.24
C THR A 135 19.25 3.53 -2.78
N PRO A 136 20.45 4.05 -2.57
CA PRO A 136 20.83 5.17 -1.68
C PRO A 136 20.95 6.53 -2.37
N MET A 137 20.14 6.84 -3.37
CA MET A 137 20.20 8.11 -4.10
C MET A 137 19.88 9.30 -3.18
N SER A 138 20.61 10.40 -3.30
CA SER A 138 20.27 11.64 -2.62
C SER A 138 19.18 12.41 -3.36
N VAL A 139 18.23 12.97 -2.63
CA VAL A 139 17.09 13.73 -3.15
C VAL A 139 17.09 15.15 -2.59
N ALA A 140 17.02 16.15 -3.44
CA ALA A 140 16.96 17.55 -3.00
C ALA A 140 15.60 17.90 -2.39
N GLY A 141 14.54 17.31 -2.89
CA GLY A 141 13.18 17.53 -2.38
C GLY A 141 12.16 16.63 -3.04
N VAL A 142 10.97 16.63 -2.44
CA VAL A 142 9.80 15.91 -2.94
C VAL A 142 8.66 16.91 -3.13
N VAL A 143 7.97 16.81 -4.25
CA VAL A 143 6.76 17.57 -4.52
C VAL A 143 5.58 16.63 -4.53
N TRP A 144 4.72 16.78 -3.54
CA TRP A 144 3.51 16.00 -3.40
C TRP A 144 2.32 16.73 -4.03
N VAL A 145 1.72 16.12 -5.03
CA VAL A 145 0.52 16.67 -5.69
C VAL A 145 -0.64 15.72 -5.42
N PRO A 146 -1.46 16.01 -4.40
CA PRO A 146 -2.61 15.20 -4.10
C PRO A 146 -3.70 15.37 -5.16
N SER A 147 -4.58 14.40 -5.29
CA SER A 147 -5.86 14.60 -5.95
C SER A 147 -6.93 14.93 -4.91
N GLU A 148 -7.99 15.63 -5.32
CA GLU A 148 -9.10 16.04 -4.44
C GLU A 148 -9.68 14.90 -3.61
N SER A 149 -9.71 13.72 -4.16
CA SER A 149 -10.25 12.54 -3.51
C SER A 149 -9.32 11.92 -2.43
N ASN A 150 -8.04 12.32 -2.35
CA ASN A 150 -7.15 11.91 -1.25
C ASN A 150 -7.52 12.58 0.09
N ILE A 151 -8.25 13.68 0.03
CA ILE A 151 -8.56 14.54 1.18
C ILE A 151 -9.95 14.23 1.74
N GLY A 152 -10.77 13.50 0.98
CA GLY A 152 -12.23 13.46 1.15
C GLY A 152 -12.77 12.82 2.42
N GLU A 153 -12.00 11.98 3.14
CA GLU A 153 -12.59 11.27 4.29
C GLU A 153 -12.33 11.96 5.63
N ASN A 154 -11.12 12.46 5.86
CA ASN A 154 -10.79 13.18 7.10
C ASN A 154 -9.51 14.00 6.94
N PRO A 155 -9.60 15.33 6.81
CA PRO A 155 -8.44 16.20 6.62
C PRO A 155 -7.38 16.10 7.74
N ALA A 156 -7.81 15.88 8.98
CA ALA A 156 -6.88 15.76 10.10
C ALA A 156 -6.03 14.48 10.01
N HIS A 157 -6.62 13.38 9.54
CA HIS A 157 -5.88 12.14 9.28
C HIS A 157 -4.89 12.32 8.14
N TYR A 158 -5.31 12.96 7.06
CA TYR A 158 -4.45 13.21 5.91
C TYR A 158 -3.22 14.04 6.26
N ALA A 159 -3.38 15.09 7.06
CA ALA A 159 -2.26 15.90 7.53
C ALA A 159 -1.25 15.07 8.35
N ALA A 160 -1.73 14.24 9.27
CA ALA A 160 -0.88 13.35 10.05
C ALA A 160 -0.15 12.30 9.19
N GLU A 161 -0.82 11.78 8.18
CA GLU A 161 -0.21 10.87 7.20
C GLU A 161 0.91 11.54 6.38
N LEU A 162 0.69 12.78 5.95
CA LEU A 162 1.70 13.55 5.22
C LEU A 162 2.92 13.87 6.07
N GLU A 163 2.73 14.21 7.33
CA GLU A 163 3.82 14.48 8.26
C GLU A 163 4.71 13.25 8.45
N VAL A 164 4.08 12.08 8.67
CA VAL A 164 4.80 10.82 8.81
C VAL A 164 5.49 10.41 7.51
N TYR A 165 4.85 10.64 6.36
CA TYR A 165 5.46 10.38 5.06
C TYR A 165 6.70 11.24 4.85
N ALA A 166 6.62 12.55 5.09
CA ALA A 166 7.75 13.46 4.96
C ALA A 166 8.93 13.06 5.84
N LYS A 167 8.67 12.68 7.09
CA LYS A 167 9.68 12.15 8.00
C LYS A 167 10.29 10.85 7.49
N SER A 168 9.45 9.93 7.05
CA SER A 168 9.87 8.64 6.51
C SER A 168 10.80 8.77 5.30
N LEU A 169 10.63 9.80 4.48
CA LEU A 169 11.54 10.09 3.36
C LEU A 169 12.93 10.47 3.85
N SER A 170 13.01 11.34 4.86
CA SER A 170 14.30 11.73 5.48
C SER A 170 15.03 10.51 6.03
N ASP A 171 14.33 9.66 6.75
CA ASP A 171 14.89 8.42 7.30
C ASP A 171 15.33 7.45 6.18
N THR A 172 14.54 7.34 5.12
CA THR A 172 14.80 6.43 3.99
C THR A 172 16.05 6.80 3.21
N TYR A 173 16.23 8.09 2.95
CA TYR A 173 17.37 8.58 2.16
C TYR A 173 18.58 8.96 3.02
N GLY A 174 18.51 8.79 4.36
CA GLY A 174 19.59 9.15 5.27
C GLY A 174 19.94 10.63 5.23
N GLN A 175 18.96 11.48 5.00
CA GLN A 175 19.13 12.92 4.89
C GLN A 175 18.37 13.62 6.00
N ASP A 176 19.05 14.42 6.81
CA ASP A 176 18.45 15.14 7.95
C ASP A 176 17.29 16.05 7.53
N LYS A 177 17.32 16.54 6.30
CA LYS A 177 16.31 17.47 5.81
C LYS A 177 16.09 17.33 4.30
N ILE A 178 14.95 16.77 3.93
CA ILE A 178 14.44 16.77 2.57
C ILE A 178 13.39 17.88 2.46
N GLN A 179 13.51 18.73 1.42
CA GLN A 179 12.48 19.74 1.16
C GLN A 179 11.18 19.04 0.74
N PHE A 180 10.12 19.22 1.50
CA PHE A 180 8.83 18.66 1.18
C PHE A 180 7.85 19.78 0.82
N LEU A 181 7.45 19.79 -0.43
CA LEU A 181 6.46 20.73 -0.96
C LEU A 181 5.18 19.96 -1.27
N TYR A 182 4.05 20.51 -0.92
CA TYR A 182 2.78 19.94 -1.35
C TYR A 182 1.89 20.98 -2.00
N ALA A 183 1.19 20.59 -3.05
CA ALA A 183 0.18 21.43 -3.66
C ALA A 183 -1.13 21.28 -2.85
N GLN A 184 -1.65 22.40 -2.37
CA GLN A 184 -2.98 22.42 -1.75
C GLN A 184 -4.01 22.40 -2.90
N PRO A 185 -4.95 21.43 -2.91
CA PRO A 185 -6.02 21.38 -3.88
C PRO A 185 -7.07 22.44 -3.67
#